data_dbc2a76fce426dce77f520e0178093df
#
_entry.id   dbc2a76fce426dce77f520e0178093df
#
_cell.length_a   1.000
_cell.length_b   1.000
_cell.length_c   1.000
_cell.angle_alpha   90.00
_cell.angle_beta   90.00
_cell.angle_gamma   90.00
#
_symmetry.space_group_name_H-M   'P 1'
#
loop_
_entity.id
_entity.type
_entity.pdbx_description
1 polymer ?
#
loop_
_entity_poly.entity_id
_entity_poly.type
_entity_poly.pdbx_seq_one_letter_code
_entity_poly.pdbx_strand_id
1 'polypeptide(L)'
;MEKLLNACSDMYGSGFNLACEDDSGILTVSPGVLFWDEKQAVIEMDIRHPLSLSDEKVIKRTKDIMGENGFDLDRFTGKKGHYVDPDSDFVQTLMAIYNRRTGRNAKPFAFSGGTYARLIPQAVAFGTNPEFDATRAHQPNEFISTQEMLFDMQLIAESIVTLSDKFCR
;
A
#
# COMPACT_ATOMS: atom_id res chain seq x y z
N MET A 1 12.29 16.21 21.57
CA MET A 1 11.66 14.88 21.64
C MET A 1 10.14 15.00 21.71
N GLU A 2 9.56 15.70 22.70
CA GLU A 2 8.10 15.86 22.86
C GLU A 2 7.41 16.39 21.59
N LYS A 3 7.95 17.42 20.95
CA LYS A 3 7.41 17.98 19.71
C LYS A 3 7.43 16.98 18.55
N LEU A 4 8.47 16.13 18.46
CA LEU A 4 8.56 15.08 17.47
C LEU A 4 7.49 14.00 17.69
N LEU A 5 7.32 13.59 18.95
CA LEU A 5 6.26 12.65 19.32
C LEU A 5 4.87 13.20 19.00
N ASN A 6 4.67 14.51 19.19
CA ASN A 6 3.42 15.17 18.83
C ASN A 6 3.20 15.21 17.30
N ALA A 7 4.24 15.47 16.51
CA ALA A 7 4.15 15.42 15.05
C ALA A 7 3.83 14.00 14.53
N CYS A 8 4.29 12.97 15.24
CA CYS A 8 4.03 11.55 14.95
C CYS A 8 2.91 10.96 15.85
N SER A 9 2.04 11.80 16.42
CA SER A 9 1.03 11.39 17.41
C SER A 9 -0.03 10.44 16.86
N ASP A 10 -0.25 10.47 15.55
CA ASP A 10 -1.06 9.51 14.84
C ASP A 10 -0.31 8.96 13.60
N MET A 11 -0.83 7.86 13.08
CA MET A 11 -0.27 7.24 11.87
C MET A 11 -0.86 7.83 10.58
N TYR A 12 -1.69 8.86 10.65
CA TYR A 12 -2.45 9.41 9.52
C TYR A 12 -1.96 10.78 9.06
N GLY A 13 -0.85 11.26 9.64
CA GLY A 13 -0.18 12.48 9.20
C GLY A 13 -0.83 13.78 9.64
N SER A 14 -1.72 13.78 10.65
CA SER A 14 -2.35 14.99 11.16
C SER A 14 -1.32 15.99 11.71
N GLY A 15 -0.29 15.50 12.40
CA GLY A 15 0.79 16.33 12.92
C GLY A 15 1.66 17.00 11.85
N PHE A 16 1.59 16.51 10.60
CA PHE A 16 2.25 17.12 9.44
C PHE A 16 1.30 17.96 8.58
N ASN A 17 0.04 18.12 8.99
CA ASN A 17 -1.01 18.73 8.17
C ASN A 17 -1.10 18.09 6.76
N LEU A 18 -0.96 16.76 6.69
CA LEU A 18 -0.98 15.96 5.48
C LEU A 18 -2.12 14.96 5.43
N ALA A 19 -2.89 14.83 6.53
CA ALA A 19 -3.98 13.88 6.60
C ALA A 19 -4.92 14.02 5.40
N CYS A 20 -5.03 12.96 4.61
CA CYS A 20 -5.90 12.90 3.42
C CYS A 20 -6.18 11.45 3.03
N GLU A 21 -7.25 11.27 2.27
CA GLU A 21 -7.72 9.99 1.76
C GLU A 21 -8.34 10.22 0.38
N ASP A 22 -8.16 9.27 -0.53
CA ASP A 22 -8.88 9.18 -1.80
C ASP A 22 -9.06 7.70 -2.19
N ASP A 23 -9.56 7.43 -3.39
CA ASP A 23 -9.80 6.07 -3.89
C ASP A 23 -8.52 5.21 -3.98
N SER A 24 -7.34 5.82 -3.96
CA SER A 24 -6.05 5.12 -3.93
C SER A 24 -5.55 4.79 -2.52
N GLY A 25 -6.24 5.25 -1.48
CA GLY A 25 -5.98 4.92 -0.08
C GLY A 25 -5.88 6.14 0.85
N ILE A 26 -5.50 5.88 2.09
CA ILE A 26 -5.30 6.88 3.15
C ILE A 26 -3.81 7.18 3.32
N LEU A 27 -3.47 8.43 3.63
CA LEU A 27 -2.10 8.78 4.01
C LEU A 27 -1.71 8.11 5.33
N THR A 28 -0.51 7.53 5.34
CA THR A 28 0.07 6.97 6.56
C THR A 28 1.50 7.47 6.77
N VAL A 29 1.84 7.72 8.03
CA VAL A 29 3.19 8.07 8.49
C VAL A 29 3.64 7.05 9.51
N SER A 30 4.70 6.34 9.22
CA SER A 30 5.28 5.34 10.13
C SER A 30 6.72 5.72 10.47
N PRO A 31 7.01 6.16 11.71
CA PRO A 31 8.39 6.26 12.20
C PRO A 31 8.97 4.85 12.32
N GLY A 32 9.88 4.50 11.41
CA GLY A 32 10.43 3.14 11.31
C GLY A 32 11.70 2.95 12.13
N VAL A 33 12.59 3.93 12.11
CA VAL A 33 13.88 3.86 12.82
C VAL A 33 14.13 5.17 13.57
N LEU A 34 14.53 5.06 14.82
CA LEU A 34 15.04 6.16 15.60
C LEU A 34 16.46 5.81 16.06
N PHE A 35 17.42 6.57 15.63
CA PHE A 35 18.80 6.54 16.13
C PHE A 35 19.08 7.79 16.95
N TRP A 36 19.69 7.65 18.10
CA TRP A 36 20.04 8.76 18.97
C TRP A 36 21.38 8.50 19.68
N ASP A 37 22.28 9.48 19.60
CA ASP A 37 23.51 9.51 20.40
C ASP A 37 23.73 10.92 21.01
N GLU A 38 24.92 11.17 21.54
CA GLU A 38 25.27 12.47 22.15
C GLU A 38 25.40 13.62 21.11
N LYS A 39 25.49 13.30 19.84
CA LYS A 39 25.76 14.26 18.75
C LYS A 39 24.56 14.51 17.85
N GLN A 40 23.73 13.51 17.65
CA GLN A 40 22.65 13.57 16.68
C GLN A 40 21.44 12.70 17.08
N ALA A 41 20.29 13.10 16.56
CA ALA A 41 19.10 12.27 16.53
C ALA A 41 18.67 12.12 15.07
N VAL A 42 18.51 10.89 14.59
CA VAL A 42 18.04 10.59 13.23
C VAL A 42 16.76 9.79 13.31
N ILE A 43 15.78 10.19 12.52
CA ILE A 43 14.53 9.47 12.39
C ILE A 43 14.29 9.13 10.91
N GLU A 44 14.02 7.87 10.63
CA GLU A 44 13.57 7.44 9.31
C GLU A 44 12.05 7.22 9.36
N MET A 45 11.34 7.84 8.43
CA MET A 45 9.88 7.74 8.34
C MET A 45 9.48 7.15 6.98
N ASP A 46 8.59 6.17 6.99
CA ASP A 46 7.87 5.72 5.79
C ASP A 46 6.56 6.51 5.69
N ILE A 47 6.45 7.34 4.65
CA ILE A 47 5.23 8.10 4.37
C ILE A 47 4.62 7.55 3.09
N ARG A 48 3.41 7.03 3.22
CA ARG A 48 2.61 6.57 2.08
C ARG A 48 1.43 7.51 1.92
N HIS A 49 1.23 8.00 0.73
CA HIS A 49 0.21 9.00 0.47
C HIS A 49 -0.65 8.64 -0.75
N PRO A 50 -1.92 9.11 -0.77
CA PRO A 50 -2.81 8.95 -1.90
C PRO A 50 -2.27 9.63 -3.15
N LEU A 51 -2.76 9.22 -4.33
CA LEU A 51 -2.35 9.79 -5.62
C LEU A 51 -2.75 11.26 -5.80
N SER A 52 -3.76 11.73 -5.10
CA SER A 52 -4.18 13.14 -5.07
C SER A 52 -3.17 14.07 -4.42
N LEU A 53 -2.21 13.53 -3.66
CA LEU A 53 -1.18 14.28 -3.00
C LEU A 53 0.16 14.12 -3.71
N SER A 54 0.81 15.21 -4.10
CA SER A 54 2.11 15.12 -4.77
C SER A 54 3.27 14.95 -3.80
N ASP A 55 4.34 14.28 -4.27
CA ASP A 55 5.58 14.11 -3.53
C ASP A 55 6.14 15.46 -3.06
N GLU A 56 6.09 16.50 -3.90
CA GLU A 56 6.60 17.83 -3.57
C GLU A 56 5.86 18.42 -2.37
N LYS A 57 4.54 18.22 -2.28
CA LYS A 57 3.74 18.71 -1.16
C LYS A 57 4.07 17.94 0.11
N VAL A 58 4.26 16.62 0.02
CA VAL A 58 4.67 15.77 1.14
C VAL A 58 6.03 16.22 1.65
N ILE A 59 7.02 16.33 0.77
CA ILE A 59 8.40 16.74 1.11
C ILE A 59 8.37 18.12 1.78
N LYS A 60 7.69 19.09 1.15
CA LYS A 60 7.63 20.45 1.66
C LYS A 60 7.02 20.50 3.07
N ARG A 61 5.87 19.87 3.27
CA ARG A 61 5.20 19.86 4.57
C ARG A 61 6.02 19.14 5.65
N THR A 62 6.59 17.99 5.32
CA THR A 62 7.47 17.27 6.25
C THR A 62 8.66 18.14 6.64
N LYS A 63 9.29 18.78 5.66
CA LYS A 63 10.43 19.68 5.90
C LYS A 63 10.04 20.87 6.78
N ASP A 64 8.92 21.53 6.50
CA ASP A 64 8.44 22.69 7.24
C ASP A 64 8.20 22.30 8.72
N ILE A 65 7.40 21.26 8.97
CA ILE A 65 7.06 20.82 10.33
C ILE A 65 8.29 20.28 11.08
N MET A 66 9.13 19.51 10.44
CA MET A 66 10.34 18.99 11.08
C MET A 66 11.35 20.11 11.37
N GLY A 67 11.48 21.09 10.47
CA GLY A 67 12.32 22.27 10.68
C GLY A 67 11.86 23.12 11.87
N GLU A 68 10.56 23.33 12.05
CA GLU A 68 10.00 24.01 13.24
C GLU A 68 10.31 23.27 14.55
N ASN A 69 10.59 21.97 14.46
CA ASN A 69 10.96 21.12 15.58
C ASN A 69 12.46 20.90 15.76
N GLY A 70 13.28 21.58 14.95
CA GLY A 70 14.75 21.56 15.02
C GLY A 70 15.39 20.37 14.30
N PHE A 71 14.67 19.74 13.35
CA PHE A 71 15.19 18.68 12.49
C PHE A 71 15.34 19.19 11.05
N ASP A 72 16.40 18.76 10.40
CA ASP A 72 16.61 18.97 8.97
C ASP A 72 16.27 17.71 8.19
N LEU A 73 15.76 17.89 6.97
CA LEU A 73 15.56 16.77 6.03
C LEU A 73 16.90 16.45 5.36
N ASP A 74 17.50 15.34 5.76
CA ASP A 74 18.79 14.88 5.21
C ASP A 74 18.58 14.23 3.84
N ARG A 75 17.62 13.31 3.72
CA ARG A 75 17.39 12.56 2.49
C ARG A 75 15.90 12.25 2.30
N PHE A 76 15.50 12.27 1.03
CA PHE A 76 14.21 11.76 0.60
C PHE A 76 14.39 10.73 -0.53
N THR A 77 13.67 9.64 -0.43
CA THR A 77 13.59 8.62 -1.49
C THR A 77 12.13 8.34 -1.78
N GLY A 78 11.63 8.81 -2.91
CA GLY A 78 10.27 8.54 -3.36
C GLY A 78 10.20 7.33 -4.30
N LYS A 79 9.07 6.64 -4.27
CA LYS A 79 8.70 5.62 -5.26
C LYS A 79 7.35 6.00 -5.83
N LYS A 80 7.25 6.01 -7.17
CA LYS A 80 5.98 6.31 -7.83
C LYS A 80 4.88 5.37 -7.36
N GLY A 81 3.71 5.92 -7.03
CA GLY A 81 2.52 5.15 -6.71
C GLY A 81 2.10 4.27 -7.90
N HIS A 82 1.53 3.12 -7.62
CA HIS A 82 0.99 2.19 -8.60
C HIS A 82 -0.53 2.13 -8.47
N TYR A 83 -1.22 2.42 -9.54
CA TYR A 83 -2.68 2.40 -9.58
C TYR A 83 -3.16 1.88 -10.93
N VAL A 84 -4.13 0.99 -10.90
CA VAL A 84 -4.83 0.48 -12.08
C VAL A 84 -6.30 0.79 -11.89
N ASP A 85 -6.93 1.34 -12.93
CA ASP A 85 -8.35 1.69 -12.90
C ASP A 85 -9.20 0.48 -12.51
N PRO A 86 -9.95 0.54 -11.40
CA PRO A 86 -10.81 -0.55 -10.95
C PRO A 86 -11.90 -0.89 -11.97
N ASP A 87 -12.34 0.05 -12.79
CA ASP A 87 -13.38 -0.14 -13.80
C ASP A 87 -12.84 -0.63 -15.14
N SER A 88 -11.52 -0.79 -15.26
CA SER A 88 -10.92 -1.35 -16.48
C SER A 88 -11.43 -2.77 -16.76
N ASP A 89 -11.56 -3.09 -18.05
CA ASP A 89 -11.98 -4.42 -18.53
C ASP A 89 -11.13 -5.55 -17.93
N PHE A 90 -9.84 -5.28 -17.72
CA PHE A 90 -8.91 -6.22 -17.11
C PHE A 90 -9.28 -6.51 -15.64
N VAL A 91 -9.43 -5.48 -14.83
CA VAL A 91 -9.78 -5.62 -13.40
C VAL A 91 -11.17 -6.24 -13.26
N GLN A 92 -12.15 -5.77 -14.01
CA GLN A 92 -13.51 -6.29 -13.96
C GLN A 92 -13.60 -7.76 -14.39
N THR A 93 -12.76 -8.19 -15.34
CA THR A 93 -12.68 -9.61 -15.72
C THR A 93 -12.15 -10.47 -14.57
N LEU A 94 -11.08 -10.02 -13.89
CA LEU A 94 -10.55 -10.70 -12.71
C LEU A 94 -11.60 -10.77 -11.58
N MET A 95 -12.30 -9.66 -11.32
CA MET A 95 -13.34 -9.61 -10.29
C MET A 95 -14.53 -10.53 -10.61
N ALA A 96 -14.92 -10.65 -11.87
CA ALA A 96 -15.97 -11.57 -12.28
C ALA A 96 -15.58 -13.05 -12.02
N ILE A 97 -14.34 -13.42 -12.33
CA ILE A 97 -13.80 -14.76 -12.04
C ILE A 97 -13.79 -15.00 -10.52
N TYR A 98 -13.23 -14.06 -9.76
CA TYR A 98 -13.15 -14.14 -8.31
C TYR A 98 -14.54 -14.32 -7.67
N ASN A 99 -15.48 -13.44 -7.99
CA ASN A 99 -16.81 -13.45 -7.43
C ASN A 99 -17.57 -14.74 -7.77
N ARG A 100 -17.43 -15.22 -9.01
CA ARG A 100 -18.04 -16.51 -9.42
C ARG A 100 -17.45 -17.70 -8.63
N ARG A 101 -16.14 -17.73 -8.43
CA ARG A 101 -15.46 -18.83 -7.74
C ARG A 101 -15.68 -18.82 -6.23
N THR A 102 -15.76 -17.66 -5.63
CA THR A 102 -15.91 -17.50 -4.17
C THR A 102 -17.37 -17.40 -3.72
N GLY A 103 -18.32 -17.17 -4.65
CA GLY A 103 -19.70 -16.86 -4.34
C GLY A 103 -19.90 -15.49 -3.68
N ARG A 104 -18.91 -14.60 -3.76
CA ARG A 104 -18.91 -13.28 -3.14
C ARG A 104 -19.33 -12.19 -4.12
N ASN A 105 -19.55 -11.00 -3.60
CA ASN A 105 -19.71 -9.76 -4.37
C ASN A 105 -18.65 -8.75 -3.93
N ALA A 106 -17.39 -9.18 -4.05
CA ALA A 106 -16.25 -8.36 -3.69
C ALA A 106 -15.98 -7.28 -4.75
N LYS A 107 -15.39 -6.18 -4.30
CA LYS A 107 -14.91 -5.08 -5.16
C LYS A 107 -13.38 -5.02 -5.09
N PRO A 108 -12.71 -4.52 -6.13
CA PRO A 108 -11.28 -4.22 -6.03
C PRO A 108 -11.07 -3.13 -4.97
N PHE A 109 -9.93 -3.14 -4.33
CA PHE A 109 -9.59 -2.15 -3.33
C PHE A 109 -8.12 -1.72 -3.47
N ALA A 110 -7.84 -0.49 -3.08
CA ALA A 110 -6.49 0.00 -2.96
C ALA A 110 -5.89 -0.42 -1.61
N PHE A 111 -4.60 -0.67 -1.62
CA PHE A 111 -3.88 -1.22 -0.48
C PHE A 111 -2.52 -0.53 -0.35
N SER A 112 -2.18 -0.06 0.83
CA SER A 112 -0.95 0.69 1.08
C SER A 112 0.33 -0.16 1.06
N GLY A 113 0.21 -1.48 1.06
CA GLY A 113 1.33 -2.42 0.96
C GLY A 113 1.95 -2.46 -0.43
N GLY A 114 3.27 -2.73 -0.49
CA GLY A 114 3.95 -2.91 -1.76
C GLY A 114 3.89 -4.36 -2.24
N THR A 115 3.45 -4.59 -3.48
CA THR A 115 3.51 -5.90 -4.15
C THR A 115 4.42 -5.83 -5.38
N TYR A 116 4.75 -6.99 -5.96
CA TYR A 116 5.49 -7.04 -7.24
C TYR A 116 4.71 -6.43 -8.40
N ALA A 117 3.36 -6.35 -8.30
CA ALA A 117 2.52 -5.73 -9.32
C ALA A 117 2.98 -4.31 -9.69
N ARG A 118 3.47 -3.53 -8.71
CA ARG A 118 3.98 -2.16 -8.96
C ARG A 118 5.16 -2.07 -9.93
N LEU A 119 5.84 -3.16 -10.21
CA LEU A 119 6.99 -3.22 -11.13
C LEU A 119 6.57 -3.40 -12.58
N ILE A 120 5.32 -3.74 -12.82
CA ILE A 120 4.78 -4.05 -14.14
C ILE A 120 3.62 -3.10 -14.41
N PRO A 121 3.67 -2.29 -15.49
CA PRO A 121 2.54 -1.44 -15.87
C PRO A 121 1.25 -2.27 -16.02
N GLN A 122 0.15 -1.74 -15.53
CA GLN A 122 -1.19 -2.36 -15.62
C GLN A 122 -1.34 -3.70 -14.85
N ALA A 123 -0.36 -4.13 -14.06
CA ALA A 123 -0.51 -5.32 -13.23
C ALA A 123 -1.25 -4.99 -11.92
N VAL A 124 -1.96 -5.97 -11.39
CA VAL A 124 -2.63 -5.89 -10.09
C VAL A 124 -2.23 -7.09 -9.22
N ALA A 125 -2.28 -6.93 -7.92
CA ALA A 125 -2.25 -8.07 -7.01
C ALA A 125 -3.60 -8.77 -7.05
N PHE A 126 -3.59 -10.10 -7.23
CA PHE A 126 -4.79 -10.91 -7.34
C PHE A 126 -4.60 -12.25 -6.63
N GLY A 127 -5.58 -12.67 -5.89
CA GLY A 127 -5.54 -13.93 -5.14
C GLY A 127 -6.81 -14.15 -4.31
N THR A 128 -6.83 -15.22 -3.55
CA THR A 128 -8.01 -15.67 -2.83
C THR A 128 -8.15 -15.15 -1.44
N ASN A 129 -7.15 -14.51 -0.87
CA ASN A 129 -7.30 -14.04 0.50
C ASN A 129 -8.36 -12.92 0.56
N PRO A 130 -9.63 -13.26 0.84
CA PRO A 130 -10.76 -12.35 0.68
C PRO A 130 -10.91 -11.36 1.82
N GLU A 131 -10.35 -11.69 2.90
CA GLU A 131 -10.23 -10.87 4.08
C GLU A 131 -8.75 -10.87 4.33
N PHE A 132 -8.06 -9.90 3.81
CA PHE A 132 -6.66 -9.71 4.11
C PHE A 132 -6.48 -10.12 5.58
N ASP A 133 -6.24 -11.42 5.81
CA ASP A 133 -6.12 -11.94 7.16
C ASP A 133 -4.78 -11.46 7.70
N ALA A 134 -4.78 -10.16 8.03
CA ALA A 134 -3.65 -9.49 8.64
C ALA A 134 -3.20 -10.21 9.92
N THR A 135 -4.02 -11.13 10.43
CA THR A 135 -3.68 -11.90 11.62
C THR A 135 -2.66 -12.99 11.35
N ARG A 136 -2.55 -13.47 10.09
CA ARG A 136 -1.55 -14.48 9.70
C ARG A 136 -0.32 -13.89 9.03
N ALA A 137 -0.47 -12.81 8.28
CA ALA A 137 0.63 -12.19 7.56
C ALA A 137 1.67 -11.60 8.51
N HIS A 138 2.95 -11.84 8.22
CA HIS A 138 4.09 -11.35 8.99
C HIS A 138 4.12 -11.84 10.47
N GLN A 139 3.45 -12.95 10.75
CA GLN A 139 3.45 -13.55 12.09
C GLN A 139 4.35 -14.79 12.17
N PRO A 140 4.86 -15.14 13.35
CA PRO A 140 5.52 -16.42 13.54
C PRO A 140 4.59 -17.57 13.13
N ASN A 141 5.14 -18.55 12.41
CA ASN A 141 4.39 -19.70 11.88
C ASN A 141 3.31 -19.31 10.85
N GLU A 142 3.52 -18.25 10.10
CA GLU A 142 2.68 -17.93 8.95
C GLU A 142 2.54 -19.15 8.03
N PHE A 143 1.32 -19.46 7.62
CA PHE A 143 1.01 -20.61 6.78
C PHE A 143 -0.13 -20.33 5.80
N ILE A 144 -0.18 -21.13 4.75
CA ILE A 144 -1.33 -21.29 3.88
C ILE A 144 -1.77 -22.76 3.94
N SER A 145 -3.06 -23.02 4.01
CA SER A 145 -3.55 -24.40 3.94
C SER A 145 -3.40 -24.96 2.53
N THR A 146 -3.24 -26.26 2.41
CA THR A 146 -3.20 -26.93 1.08
C THR A 146 -4.48 -26.66 0.29
N GLN A 147 -5.62 -26.57 0.94
CA GLN A 147 -6.90 -26.29 0.29
C GLN A 147 -6.93 -24.87 -0.29
N GLU A 148 -6.49 -23.86 0.47
CA GLU A 148 -6.36 -22.49 -0.01
C GLU A 148 -5.38 -22.43 -1.20
N MET A 149 -4.22 -23.06 -1.08
CA MET A 149 -3.25 -23.10 -2.18
C MET A 149 -3.82 -23.72 -3.46
N LEU A 150 -4.51 -24.83 -3.36
CA LEU A 150 -5.13 -25.48 -4.53
C LEU A 150 -6.23 -24.61 -5.14
N PHE A 151 -7.00 -23.94 -4.33
CA PHE A 151 -8.02 -23.01 -4.80
C PHE A 151 -7.39 -21.82 -5.52
N ASP A 152 -6.31 -21.23 -4.97
CA ASP A 152 -5.54 -20.16 -5.60
C ASP A 152 -4.99 -20.58 -6.97
N MET A 153 -4.43 -21.79 -7.06
CA MET A 153 -3.93 -22.33 -8.32
C MET A 153 -5.03 -22.43 -9.38
N GLN A 154 -6.23 -22.88 -9.01
CA GLN A 154 -7.37 -22.97 -9.92
C GLN A 154 -7.85 -21.58 -10.35
N LEU A 155 -7.92 -20.62 -9.41
CA LEU A 155 -8.32 -19.25 -9.69
C LEU A 155 -7.36 -18.57 -10.67
N ILE A 156 -6.07 -18.72 -10.43
CA ILE A 156 -5.02 -18.16 -11.31
C ILE A 156 -5.05 -18.82 -12.68
N ALA A 157 -5.16 -20.14 -12.77
CA ALA A 157 -5.22 -20.85 -14.04
C ALA A 157 -6.41 -20.40 -14.90
N GLU A 158 -7.58 -20.28 -14.30
CA GLU A 158 -8.78 -19.79 -14.99
C GLU A 158 -8.60 -18.34 -15.45
N SER A 159 -7.99 -17.50 -14.61
CA SER A 159 -7.71 -16.11 -14.96
C SER A 159 -6.78 -16.01 -16.16
N ILE A 160 -5.71 -16.79 -16.21
CA ILE A 160 -4.77 -16.82 -17.34
C ILE A 160 -5.50 -17.19 -18.62
N VAL A 161 -6.29 -18.27 -18.62
CA VAL A 161 -7.02 -18.72 -19.81
C VAL A 161 -8.02 -17.65 -20.26
N THR A 162 -8.82 -17.13 -19.34
CA THR A 162 -9.87 -16.14 -19.66
C THR A 162 -9.27 -14.83 -20.21
N LEU A 163 -8.20 -14.34 -19.59
CA LEU A 163 -7.52 -13.13 -20.04
C LEU A 163 -6.83 -13.33 -21.39
N SER A 164 -6.19 -14.48 -21.59
CA SER A 164 -5.59 -14.82 -22.87
C SER A 164 -6.62 -14.85 -24.00
N ASP A 165 -7.76 -15.47 -23.77
CA ASP A 165 -8.85 -15.52 -24.76
C ASP A 165 -9.46 -14.14 -25.05
N LYS A 166 -9.49 -13.27 -24.06
CA LYS A 166 -10.10 -11.95 -24.20
C LYS A 166 -9.16 -10.90 -24.82
N PHE A 167 -7.87 -10.93 -24.47
CA PHE A 167 -6.93 -9.84 -24.78
C PHE A 167 -5.79 -10.23 -25.75
N CYS A 168 -5.58 -11.52 -26.03
CA CYS A 168 -4.49 -11.98 -26.89
C CYS A 168 -4.95 -12.50 -28.26
N ARG A 169 -6.15 -12.12 -28.74
CA ARG A 169 -6.66 -12.45 -30.08
C ARG A 169 -6.27 -11.41 -31.09
#